data_f420d617389c43373864c25ecde2aa65
#
_entry.id   f420d617389c43373864c25ecde2aa65
#
_cell.length_a   1.000
_cell.length_b   1.000
_cell.length_c   1.000
_cell.angle_alpha   90.00
_cell.angle_beta   90.00
_cell.angle_gamma   90.00
#
_symmetry.space_group_name_H-M   'P 1'
#
loop_
_entity.id
_entity.type
_entity.pdbx_description
1 polymer ?
#
loop_
_entity_poly.entity_id
_entity_poly.type
_entity_poly.pdbx_seq_one_letter_code
_entity_poly.pdbx_strand_id
1 'polypeptide(L)'
;MGLYDQKTKDELLEIVKELERKVEDLTSELSSLETGRFRDKYSTRILDALPDMLTVFDHDANIIELASSPETNHVEGTTTESIVGANVKDIVPEKAYESVRENMDKVIETGKGSIAKHSLMLDGVWHHYENRIFPLDDKYLLCMCRDVSEKVKVEEVNAIQRNEIIRLNSLMQVILNNVPVYLFIKDTGNDFRYLYWNNAFEDRTGITAEF
;
A
#
# COMPACT_ATOMS: atom_id res chain seq x y z
N MET A 1 -59.27 -19.13 34.30
CA MET A 1 -58.82 -20.51 34.09
C MET A 1 -58.71 -20.70 32.61
N GLY A 2 -57.49 -20.88 32.19
CA GLY A 2 -56.92 -20.37 30.95
C GLY A 2 -57.20 -21.15 29.67
N LEU A 3 -57.14 -20.40 28.60
CA LEU A 3 -57.24 -20.80 27.20
C LEU A 3 -56.07 -21.68 26.70
N TYR A 4 -55.24 -22.27 27.56
CA TYR A 4 -54.04 -23.00 27.20
C TYR A 4 -54.11 -24.55 27.35
N ASP A 5 -55.26 -25.06 27.74
CA ASP A 5 -55.34 -26.47 28.22
C ASP A 5 -55.83 -27.48 27.16
N GLN A 6 -55.82 -27.15 25.87
CA GLN A 6 -56.29 -28.09 24.83
C GLN A 6 -55.48 -28.06 23.50
N LYS A 7 -54.23 -27.63 23.52
CA LYS A 7 -53.40 -27.83 22.30
C LYS A 7 -52.85 -29.26 22.27
N THR A 8 -53.01 -29.93 21.13
CA THR A 8 -52.41 -31.24 20.90
C THR A 8 -50.86 -31.15 20.92
N LYS A 9 -50.22 -32.26 21.22
CA LYS A 9 -48.74 -32.32 21.22
C LYS A 9 -48.13 -31.85 19.89
N ASP A 10 -48.80 -32.09 18.78
CA ASP A 10 -48.36 -31.70 17.45
C ASP A 10 -48.47 -30.18 17.21
N GLU A 11 -49.53 -29.53 17.69
CA GLU A 11 -49.66 -28.06 17.67
C GLU A 11 -48.59 -27.37 18.51
N LEU A 12 -48.24 -27.93 19.66
CA LEU A 12 -47.16 -27.42 20.51
C LEU A 12 -45.79 -27.56 19.83
N LEU A 13 -45.57 -28.67 19.12
CA LEU A 13 -44.32 -28.91 18.39
C LEU A 13 -44.16 -27.95 17.21
N GLU A 14 -45.24 -27.59 16.55
CA GLU A 14 -45.26 -26.62 15.46
C GLU A 14 -44.97 -25.22 15.97
N ILE A 15 -45.52 -24.82 17.10
CA ILE A 15 -45.23 -23.54 17.77
C ILE A 15 -43.78 -23.48 18.20
N VAL A 16 -43.23 -24.55 18.76
CA VAL A 16 -41.79 -24.58 19.15
C VAL A 16 -40.89 -24.38 17.94
N LYS A 17 -41.12 -25.06 16.84
CA LYS A 17 -40.36 -24.90 15.60
C LYS A 17 -40.44 -23.47 15.03
N GLU A 18 -41.61 -22.88 15.08
CA GLU A 18 -41.81 -21.50 14.62
C GLU A 18 -41.10 -20.50 15.53
N LEU A 19 -41.09 -20.71 16.84
CA LEU A 19 -40.33 -19.89 17.79
C LEU A 19 -38.80 -20.05 17.62
N GLU A 20 -38.34 -21.29 17.40
CA GLU A 20 -36.89 -21.54 17.14
C GLU A 20 -36.42 -20.79 15.89
N ARG A 21 -37.21 -20.89 14.80
CA ARG A 21 -36.86 -20.13 13.56
C ARG A 21 -36.85 -18.63 13.80
N LYS A 22 -37.81 -18.11 14.55
CA LYS A 22 -37.90 -16.68 14.87
C LYS A 22 -36.76 -16.20 15.77
N VAL A 23 -36.27 -17.06 16.66
CA VAL A 23 -35.07 -16.80 17.47
C VAL A 23 -33.80 -16.78 16.60
N GLU A 24 -33.66 -17.70 15.64
CA GLU A 24 -32.56 -17.71 14.69
C GLU A 24 -32.55 -16.45 13.82
N ASP A 25 -33.70 -16.06 13.26
CA ASP A 25 -33.87 -14.84 12.46
C ASP A 25 -33.48 -13.58 13.26
N LEU A 26 -34.00 -13.45 14.48
CA LEU A 26 -33.70 -12.31 15.36
C LEU A 26 -32.24 -12.28 15.82
N THR A 27 -31.62 -13.43 16.01
CA THR A 27 -30.20 -13.52 16.38
C THR A 27 -29.31 -13.10 15.22
N SER A 28 -29.65 -13.48 13.99
CA SER A 28 -28.97 -13.05 12.77
C SER A 28 -29.11 -11.55 12.55
N GLU A 29 -30.32 -10.99 12.76
CA GLU A 29 -30.58 -9.56 12.64
C GLU A 29 -29.81 -8.73 13.70
N LEU A 30 -29.76 -9.20 14.95
CA LEU A 30 -28.95 -8.59 16.00
C LEU A 30 -27.47 -8.58 15.67
N SER A 31 -26.92 -9.69 15.17
CA SER A 31 -25.53 -9.80 14.77
C SER A 31 -25.18 -8.81 13.63
N SER A 32 -26.07 -8.64 12.65
CA SER A 32 -25.90 -7.68 11.55
C SER A 32 -25.96 -6.22 12.04
N LEU A 33 -26.86 -5.91 12.98
CA LEU A 33 -26.96 -4.59 13.60
C LEU A 33 -25.76 -4.25 14.48
N GLU A 34 -25.22 -5.21 15.23
CA GLU A 34 -24.00 -5.00 16.02
C GLU A 34 -22.77 -4.74 15.12
N THR A 35 -22.66 -5.45 14.02
CA THR A 35 -21.59 -5.23 13.03
C THR A 35 -21.71 -3.87 12.35
N GLY A 36 -22.93 -3.42 12.03
CA GLY A 36 -23.20 -2.07 11.52
C GLY A 36 -22.82 -1.00 12.54
N ARG A 37 -23.23 -1.13 13.79
CA ARG A 37 -22.90 -0.19 14.87
C ARG A 37 -21.41 -0.08 15.14
N PHE A 38 -20.67 -1.18 15.00
CA PHE A 38 -19.21 -1.14 15.12
C PHE A 38 -18.60 -0.30 13.99
N ARG A 39 -19.00 -0.53 12.74
CA ARG A 39 -18.52 0.26 11.58
C ARG A 39 -18.82 1.74 11.76
N ASP A 40 -20.06 2.10 12.07
CA ASP A 40 -20.47 3.50 12.23
C ASP A 40 -19.74 4.18 13.38
N LYS A 41 -19.53 3.46 14.49
CA LYS A 41 -18.86 4.00 15.67
C LYS A 41 -17.37 4.28 15.47
N TYR A 42 -16.70 3.47 14.65
CA TYR A 42 -15.24 3.53 14.49
C TYR A 42 -14.78 4.04 13.13
N SER A 43 -15.68 4.21 12.15
CA SER A 43 -15.34 4.67 10.81
C SER A 43 -14.55 5.98 10.81
N THR A 44 -15.02 6.98 11.53
CA THR A 44 -14.31 8.28 11.65
C THR A 44 -12.93 8.11 12.28
N ARG A 45 -12.82 7.34 13.36
CA ARG A 45 -11.53 7.13 14.03
C ARG A 45 -10.54 6.32 13.18
N ILE A 46 -11.05 5.41 12.35
CA ILE A 46 -10.22 4.67 11.39
C ILE A 46 -9.72 5.63 10.31
N LEU A 47 -10.58 6.48 9.78
CA LEU A 47 -10.20 7.50 8.80
C LEU A 47 -9.17 8.48 9.37
N ASP A 48 -9.38 8.97 10.59
CA ASP A 48 -8.44 9.88 11.27
C ASP A 48 -7.08 9.24 11.57
N ALA A 49 -7.02 7.92 11.71
CA ALA A 49 -5.78 7.19 11.96
C ALA A 49 -5.01 6.81 10.70
N LEU A 50 -5.60 7.01 9.51
CA LEU A 50 -4.91 6.75 8.25
C LEU A 50 -3.90 7.87 7.97
N PRO A 51 -2.64 7.54 7.68
CA PRO A 51 -1.63 8.54 7.32
C PRO A 51 -1.81 9.09 5.90
N ASP A 52 -2.79 8.57 5.17
CA ASP A 52 -3.04 8.88 3.77
C ASP A 52 -4.17 9.91 3.66
N MET A 53 -4.09 10.80 2.69
CA MET A 53 -5.17 11.70 2.34
C MET A 53 -6.21 10.96 1.50
N LEU A 54 -7.47 11.01 1.94
CA LEU A 54 -8.60 10.42 1.21
C LEU A 54 -9.40 11.53 0.52
N THR A 55 -9.64 11.36 -0.77
CA THR A 55 -10.38 12.32 -1.58
C THR A 55 -11.46 11.59 -2.36
N VAL A 56 -12.68 12.11 -2.35
CA VAL A 56 -13.77 11.64 -3.18
C VAL A 56 -13.91 12.59 -4.37
N PHE A 57 -13.87 12.06 -5.57
CA PHE A 57 -14.05 12.80 -6.83
C PHE A 57 -15.33 12.37 -7.53
N ASP A 58 -15.91 13.27 -8.31
CA ASP A 58 -16.82 12.88 -9.37
C ASP A 58 -16.03 12.46 -10.65
N HIS A 59 -16.74 12.01 -11.68
CA HIS A 59 -16.13 11.59 -12.95
C HIS A 59 -15.45 12.73 -13.73
N ASP A 60 -15.76 13.97 -13.39
CA ASP A 60 -15.15 15.17 -14.00
C ASP A 60 -13.94 15.69 -13.20
N ALA A 61 -13.51 14.93 -12.18
CA ALA A 61 -12.41 15.25 -11.28
C ALA A 61 -12.67 16.47 -10.37
N ASN A 62 -13.93 16.77 -10.06
CA ASN A 62 -14.26 17.73 -9.02
C ASN A 62 -14.17 17.04 -7.66
N ILE A 63 -13.59 17.71 -6.69
CA ILE A 63 -13.42 17.21 -5.33
C ILE A 63 -14.73 17.38 -4.57
N ILE A 64 -15.35 16.28 -4.20
CA ILE A 64 -16.62 16.25 -3.47
C ILE A 64 -16.40 16.24 -1.96
N GLU A 65 -15.38 15.47 -1.51
CA GLU A 65 -15.05 15.34 -0.10
C GLU A 65 -13.55 15.12 0.06
N LEU A 66 -12.99 15.63 1.13
CA LEU A 66 -11.59 15.45 1.50
C LEU A 66 -11.52 15.11 2.98
N ALA A 67 -10.98 13.93 3.29
CA ALA A 67 -10.60 13.52 4.63
C ALA A 67 -9.07 13.42 4.68
N SER A 68 -8.44 14.25 5.50
CA SER A 68 -6.99 14.21 5.71
C SER A 68 -6.66 14.18 7.19
N SER A 69 -5.60 13.45 7.54
CA SER A 69 -4.98 13.64 8.85
C SER A 69 -4.40 15.07 8.94
N PRO A 70 -4.40 15.70 10.12
CA PRO A 70 -3.75 17.01 10.34
C PRO A 70 -2.28 17.05 9.90
N GLU A 71 -1.62 15.89 9.86
CA GLU A 71 -0.22 15.73 9.48
C GLU A 71 0.01 15.66 7.94
N THR A 72 -1.06 15.46 7.16
CA THR A 72 -0.97 15.29 5.69
C THR A 72 -1.36 16.51 4.87
N ASN A 73 -1.64 17.65 5.50
CA ASN A 73 -1.93 18.91 4.82
C ASN A 73 -0.64 19.56 4.25
N HIS A 74 -0.13 19.00 3.16
CA HIS A 74 1.11 19.47 2.52
C HIS A 74 0.92 20.39 1.30
N VAL A 75 -0.30 20.77 0.97
CA VAL A 75 -0.50 21.79 -0.07
C VAL A 75 -0.51 23.16 0.61
N GLU A 76 0.65 23.80 0.61
CA GLU A 76 0.85 25.10 1.24
C GLU A 76 -0.20 26.13 0.76
N GLY A 77 -0.83 26.81 1.71
CA GLY A 77 -1.83 27.84 1.44
C GLY A 77 -3.23 27.34 1.09
N THR A 78 -3.46 26.01 1.15
CA THR A 78 -4.81 25.45 0.93
C THR A 78 -5.36 24.86 2.23
N THR A 79 -6.57 25.26 2.56
CA THR A 79 -7.36 24.60 3.63
C THR A 79 -8.25 23.53 3.01
N THR A 80 -8.63 22.51 3.77
CA THR A 80 -9.60 21.50 3.34
C THR A 80 -10.87 22.13 2.77
N GLU A 81 -11.33 23.23 3.36
CA GLU A 81 -12.53 23.98 2.92
C GLU A 81 -12.33 24.68 1.56
N SER A 82 -11.10 25.07 1.20
CA SER A 82 -10.82 25.73 -0.08
C SER A 82 -10.66 24.75 -1.24
N ILE A 83 -10.46 23.47 -0.96
CA ILE A 83 -10.22 22.43 -1.97
C ILE A 83 -11.52 21.73 -2.34
N VAL A 84 -12.46 21.55 -1.41
CA VAL A 84 -13.76 20.93 -1.71
C VAL A 84 -14.56 21.80 -2.69
N GLY A 85 -15.03 21.18 -3.75
CA GLY A 85 -15.73 21.82 -4.88
C GLY A 85 -14.80 22.31 -5.99
N ALA A 86 -13.48 22.34 -5.80
CA ALA A 86 -12.53 22.66 -6.85
C ALA A 86 -12.28 21.46 -7.77
N ASN A 87 -11.81 21.72 -9.00
CA ASN A 87 -11.37 20.66 -9.89
C ASN A 87 -9.87 20.38 -9.66
N VAL A 88 -9.49 19.11 -9.72
CA VAL A 88 -8.10 18.67 -9.49
C VAL A 88 -7.12 19.40 -10.43
N LYS A 89 -7.51 19.70 -11.67
CA LYS A 89 -6.68 20.43 -12.66
C LYS A 89 -6.28 21.83 -12.19
N ASP A 90 -7.08 22.45 -11.32
CA ASP A 90 -6.85 23.81 -10.83
C ASP A 90 -5.92 23.84 -9.59
N ILE A 91 -5.66 22.65 -9.01
CA ILE A 91 -4.89 22.49 -7.76
C ILE A 91 -3.51 21.90 -8.00
N VAL A 92 -3.38 20.97 -8.97
CA VAL A 92 -2.12 20.28 -9.23
C VAL A 92 -1.54 20.68 -10.59
N PRO A 93 -0.20 20.61 -10.77
CA PRO A 93 0.43 20.86 -12.07
C PRO A 93 -0.11 19.94 -13.17
N GLU A 94 -0.14 20.43 -14.40
CA GLU A 94 -0.71 19.75 -15.59
C GLU A 94 -0.26 18.29 -15.72
N LYS A 95 1.04 18.01 -15.60
CA LYS A 95 1.57 16.64 -15.68
C LYS A 95 1.04 15.70 -14.58
N ALA A 96 0.83 16.22 -13.38
CA ALA A 96 0.25 15.45 -12.29
C ALA A 96 -1.23 15.18 -12.55
N TYR A 97 -1.96 16.19 -13.04
CA TYR A 97 -3.36 16.04 -13.45
C TYR A 97 -3.53 15.01 -14.56
N GLU A 98 -2.71 15.07 -15.62
CA GLU A 98 -2.75 14.10 -16.72
C GLU A 98 -2.61 12.66 -16.21
N SER A 99 -1.64 12.41 -15.31
CA SER A 99 -1.45 11.08 -14.71
C SER A 99 -2.65 10.63 -13.88
N VAL A 100 -3.22 11.53 -13.08
CA VAL A 100 -4.41 11.21 -12.26
C VAL A 100 -5.61 10.96 -13.17
N ARG A 101 -5.83 11.81 -14.18
CA ARG A 101 -6.94 11.72 -15.12
C ARG A 101 -6.91 10.41 -15.91
N GLU A 102 -5.76 10.04 -16.48
CA GLU A 102 -5.61 8.78 -17.20
C GLU A 102 -5.98 7.57 -16.32
N ASN A 103 -5.59 7.60 -15.05
CA ASN A 103 -5.92 6.51 -14.13
C ASN A 103 -7.39 6.55 -13.68
N MET A 104 -8.01 7.72 -13.54
CA MET A 104 -9.46 7.84 -13.31
C MET A 104 -10.25 7.25 -14.48
N ASP A 105 -9.89 7.57 -15.72
CA ASP A 105 -10.55 7.04 -16.91
C ASP A 105 -10.46 5.51 -16.96
N LYS A 106 -9.30 4.94 -16.65
CA LYS A 106 -9.14 3.47 -16.54
C LYS A 106 -10.06 2.87 -15.48
N VAL A 107 -10.22 3.53 -14.32
CA VAL A 107 -11.11 3.05 -13.26
C VAL A 107 -12.57 3.11 -13.70
N ILE A 108 -12.98 4.21 -14.35
CA ILE A 108 -14.34 4.39 -14.88
C ILE A 108 -14.66 3.32 -15.94
N GLU A 109 -13.74 3.07 -16.87
CA GLU A 109 -13.95 2.09 -17.95
C GLU A 109 -13.94 0.64 -17.47
N THR A 110 -13.07 0.32 -16.52
CA THR A 110 -12.84 -1.10 -16.11
C THR A 110 -13.58 -1.51 -14.85
N GLY A 111 -14.03 -0.55 -14.04
CA GLY A 111 -14.57 -0.81 -12.70
C GLY A 111 -13.54 -1.36 -11.71
N LYS A 112 -12.24 -1.29 -12.04
CA LYS A 112 -11.14 -1.81 -11.21
C LYS A 112 -10.24 -0.67 -10.73
N GLY A 113 -9.69 -0.81 -9.52
CA GLY A 113 -8.75 0.16 -8.98
C GLY A 113 -7.49 0.33 -9.85
N SER A 114 -6.94 1.53 -9.87
CA SER A 114 -5.72 1.92 -10.57
C SER A 114 -4.77 2.67 -9.64
N ILE A 115 -3.48 2.73 -10.01
CA ILE A 115 -2.45 3.43 -9.24
C ILE A 115 -1.78 4.46 -10.15
N ALA A 116 -1.88 5.73 -9.79
CA ALA A 116 -1.17 6.83 -10.40
C ALA A 116 0.01 7.26 -9.52
N LYS A 117 1.17 7.51 -10.12
CA LYS A 117 2.33 8.06 -9.44
C LYS A 117 2.71 9.39 -10.09
N HIS A 118 2.95 10.38 -9.25
CA HIS A 118 3.41 11.69 -9.73
C HIS A 118 4.35 12.33 -8.70
N SER A 119 5.04 13.36 -9.13
CA SER A 119 5.93 14.13 -8.27
C SER A 119 5.60 15.60 -8.39
N LEU A 120 5.60 16.29 -7.27
CA LEU A 120 5.38 17.73 -7.17
C LEU A 120 6.60 18.39 -6.53
N MET A 121 6.93 19.59 -6.98
CA MET A 121 7.92 20.43 -6.30
C MET A 121 7.18 21.37 -5.35
N LEU A 122 7.36 21.18 -4.06
CA LEU A 122 6.82 22.04 -3.00
C LEU A 122 7.99 22.64 -2.24
N ASP A 123 8.02 23.96 -2.06
CA ASP A 123 9.10 24.69 -1.35
C ASP A 123 10.52 24.37 -1.82
N GLY A 124 10.68 24.08 -3.12
CA GLY A 124 11.98 23.72 -3.68
C GLY A 124 12.42 22.27 -3.40
N VAL A 125 11.55 21.43 -2.82
CA VAL A 125 11.78 20.02 -2.54
C VAL A 125 10.85 19.16 -3.39
N TRP A 126 11.39 18.07 -3.93
CA TRP A 126 10.58 17.08 -4.63
C TRP A 126 9.82 16.20 -3.66
N HIS A 127 8.51 16.17 -3.78
CA HIS A 127 7.60 15.24 -3.12
C HIS A 127 7.06 14.23 -4.11
N HIS A 128 6.99 12.98 -3.71
CA HIS A 128 6.51 11.86 -4.52
C HIS A 128 5.23 11.30 -3.93
N TYR A 129 4.20 11.20 -4.77
CA TYR A 129 2.88 10.74 -4.35
C TYR A 129 2.46 9.47 -5.10
N GLU A 130 1.81 8.56 -4.39
CA GLU A 130 1.14 7.39 -4.93
C GLU A 130 -0.37 7.53 -4.67
N ASN A 131 -1.14 7.72 -5.73
CA ASN A 131 -2.60 7.80 -5.69
C ASN A 131 -3.20 6.46 -6.08
N ARG A 132 -3.95 5.87 -5.17
CA ARG A 132 -4.74 4.66 -5.42
C ARG A 132 -6.18 5.08 -5.62
N ILE A 133 -6.70 4.87 -6.82
CA ILE A 133 -8.02 5.30 -7.23
C ILE A 133 -8.91 4.07 -7.36
N PHE A 134 -10.09 4.11 -6.74
CA PHE A 134 -11.08 3.02 -6.73
C PHE A 134 -12.46 3.56 -7.08
N PRO A 135 -13.33 2.77 -7.76
CA PRO A 135 -14.72 3.13 -7.87
C PRO A 135 -15.38 3.06 -6.47
N LEU A 136 -16.06 4.12 -6.07
CA LEU A 136 -16.83 4.14 -4.84
C LEU A 136 -18.27 3.70 -5.10
N ASP A 137 -18.87 4.28 -6.13
CA ASP A 137 -20.17 3.92 -6.70
C ASP A 137 -20.23 4.33 -8.19
N ASP A 138 -21.44 4.37 -8.76
CA ASP A 138 -21.66 4.72 -10.18
C ASP A 138 -21.35 6.18 -10.52
N LYS A 139 -21.09 7.06 -9.53
CA LYS A 139 -20.88 8.49 -9.71
C LYS A 139 -19.55 8.99 -9.18
N TYR A 140 -19.01 8.29 -8.18
CA TYR A 140 -17.87 8.76 -7.40
C TYR A 140 -16.70 7.79 -7.41
N LEU A 141 -15.51 8.36 -7.34
CA LEU A 141 -14.25 7.65 -7.18
C LEU A 141 -13.63 8.04 -5.84
N LEU A 142 -13.06 7.06 -5.15
CA LEU A 142 -12.24 7.26 -3.96
C LEU A 142 -10.77 7.25 -4.36
N CYS A 143 -10.04 8.30 -4.03
CA CYS A 143 -8.59 8.34 -4.13
C CYS A 143 -7.95 8.33 -2.74
N MET A 144 -7.00 7.45 -2.57
CA MET A 144 -6.10 7.41 -1.41
C MET A 144 -4.74 7.93 -1.89
N CYS A 145 -4.36 9.11 -1.43
CA CYS A 145 -3.10 9.76 -1.78
C CYS A 145 -2.08 9.57 -0.64
N ARG A 146 -0.98 8.92 -0.95
CA ARG A 146 0.12 8.66 -0.02
C ARG A 146 1.38 9.42 -0.43
N ASP A 147 1.97 10.15 0.49
CA ASP A 147 3.33 10.67 0.32
C ASP A 147 4.32 9.49 0.48
N VAL A 148 5.10 9.25 -0.57
CA VAL A 148 6.12 8.20 -0.61
C VAL A 148 7.53 8.78 -0.75
N SER A 149 7.72 10.07 -0.49
CA SER A 149 8.98 10.80 -0.68
C SER A 149 10.12 10.20 0.12
N GLU A 150 9.87 9.88 1.40
CA GLU A 150 10.88 9.25 2.25
C GLU A 150 11.28 7.86 1.72
N LYS A 151 10.29 7.07 1.29
CA LYS A 151 10.53 5.75 0.70
C LYS A 151 11.38 5.86 -0.57
N VAL A 152 11.05 6.77 -1.48
CA VAL A 152 11.80 6.99 -2.72
C VAL A 152 13.24 7.42 -2.39
N LYS A 153 13.43 8.35 -1.46
CA LYS A 153 14.76 8.80 -1.03
C LYS A 153 15.60 7.66 -0.47
N VAL A 154 15.02 6.80 0.36
CA VAL A 154 15.73 5.61 0.89
C VAL A 154 16.07 4.63 -0.22
N GLU A 155 15.17 4.38 -1.16
CA GLU A 155 15.43 3.51 -2.31
C GLU A 155 16.55 4.03 -3.21
N GLU A 156 16.61 5.36 -3.45
CA GLU A 156 17.68 6.01 -4.22
C GLU A 156 19.05 5.88 -3.52
N VAL A 157 19.11 6.17 -2.22
CA VAL A 157 20.34 6.00 -1.43
C VAL A 157 20.82 4.55 -1.46
N ASN A 158 19.92 3.60 -1.27
CA ASN A 158 20.25 2.18 -1.33
C ASN A 158 20.74 1.76 -2.72
N ALA A 159 20.18 2.30 -3.80
CA ALA A 159 20.60 2.02 -5.17
C ALA A 159 22.02 2.55 -5.42
N ILE A 160 22.33 3.79 -4.96
CA ILE A 160 23.66 4.37 -5.07
C ILE A 160 24.68 3.53 -4.29
N GLN A 161 24.38 3.16 -3.04
CA GLN A 161 25.27 2.35 -2.21
C GLN A 161 25.52 0.97 -2.83
N ARG A 162 24.49 0.33 -3.37
CA ARG A 162 24.61 -0.97 -4.06
C ARG A 162 25.55 -0.87 -5.28
N ASN A 163 25.38 0.16 -6.09
CA ASN A 163 26.24 0.38 -7.26
C ASN A 163 27.70 0.62 -6.85
N GLU A 164 27.94 1.37 -5.77
CA GLU A 164 29.30 1.61 -5.27
C GLU A 164 29.94 0.31 -4.73
N ILE A 165 29.18 -0.54 -4.02
CA ILE A 165 29.66 -1.86 -3.57
C ILE A 165 30.05 -2.72 -4.77
N ILE A 166 29.24 -2.77 -5.82
CA ILE A 166 29.53 -3.52 -7.05
C ILE A 166 30.80 -2.99 -7.70
N ARG A 167 30.94 -1.67 -7.81
CA ARG A 167 32.13 -1.00 -8.38
C ARG A 167 33.39 -1.34 -7.60
N LEU A 168 33.35 -1.22 -6.26
CA LEU A 168 34.48 -1.52 -5.40
C LEU A 168 34.88 -3.01 -5.45
N ASN A 169 33.89 -3.91 -5.45
CA ASN A 169 34.17 -5.33 -5.58
C ASN A 169 34.84 -5.67 -6.92
N SER A 170 34.35 -5.09 -8.01
CA SER A 170 34.95 -5.27 -9.33
C SER A 170 36.39 -4.77 -9.38
N LEU A 171 36.62 -3.58 -8.82
CA LEU A 171 37.97 -3.00 -8.74
C LEU A 171 38.90 -3.90 -7.90
N MET A 172 38.44 -4.36 -6.74
CA MET A 172 39.20 -5.25 -5.88
C MET A 172 39.55 -6.57 -6.60
N GLN A 173 38.63 -7.17 -7.34
CA GLN A 173 38.90 -8.36 -8.13
C GLN A 173 39.95 -8.10 -9.21
N VAL A 174 39.86 -6.97 -9.94
CA VAL A 174 40.86 -6.62 -10.94
C VAL A 174 42.25 -6.47 -10.28
N ILE A 175 42.35 -5.80 -9.14
CA ILE A 175 43.63 -5.65 -8.42
C ILE A 175 44.16 -7.01 -7.99
N LEU A 176 43.36 -7.81 -7.27
CA LEU A 176 43.77 -9.12 -6.73
C LEU A 176 44.21 -10.09 -7.83
N ASN A 177 43.51 -10.09 -8.98
CA ASN A 177 43.83 -10.99 -10.08
C ASN A 177 45.05 -10.54 -10.91
N ASN A 178 45.45 -9.28 -10.83
CA ASN A 178 46.64 -8.76 -11.57
C ASN A 178 47.89 -8.61 -10.67
N VAL A 179 47.79 -8.84 -9.35
CA VAL A 179 48.93 -8.86 -8.46
C VAL A 179 49.74 -10.13 -8.68
N PRO A 180 51.06 -10.07 -8.93
CA PRO A 180 51.91 -11.23 -9.20
C PRO A 180 52.37 -11.97 -7.94
N VAL A 181 51.43 -12.13 -6.99
CA VAL A 181 51.64 -12.85 -5.73
C VAL A 181 50.48 -13.84 -5.53
N TYR A 182 50.75 -14.96 -4.88
CA TYR A 182 49.73 -15.97 -4.59
C TYR A 182 48.90 -15.53 -3.38
N LEU A 183 47.64 -15.19 -3.63
CA LEU A 183 46.68 -14.81 -2.60
C LEU A 183 45.62 -15.89 -2.47
N PHE A 184 45.34 -16.28 -1.23
CA PHE A 184 44.25 -17.16 -0.92
C PHE A 184 43.69 -16.87 0.48
N ILE A 185 42.41 -17.16 0.67
CA ILE A 185 41.72 -17.06 1.94
C ILE A 185 41.19 -18.45 2.30
N LYS A 186 41.36 -18.86 3.56
CA LYS A 186 40.85 -20.11 4.09
C LYS A 186 39.91 -19.88 5.26
N ASP A 187 38.89 -20.71 5.36
CA ASP A 187 38.01 -20.76 6.51
C ASP A 187 38.68 -21.62 7.62
N THR A 188 39.09 -21.00 8.71
CA THR A 188 39.71 -21.67 9.83
C THR A 188 38.73 -22.48 10.70
N GLY A 189 37.44 -22.16 10.60
CA GLY A 189 36.35 -22.86 11.30
C GLY A 189 35.78 -24.07 10.54
N ASN A 190 36.24 -24.31 9.31
CA ASN A 190 35.70 -25.35 8.41
C ASN A 190 36.83 -26.03 7.65
N ASP A 191 37.64 -26.85 8.34
CA ASP A 191 38.73 -27.67 7.82
C ASP A 191 39.69 -26.94 6.88
N PHE A 192 39.93 -25.65 7.11
CA PHE A 192 40.79 -24.79 6.27
C PHE A 192 40.37 -24.78 4.78
N ARG A 193 39.08 -24.92 4.52
CA ARG A 193 38.53 -24.84 3.18
C ARG A 193 38.88 -23.50 2.55
N TYR A 194 39.27 -23.52 1.26
CA TYR A 194 39.51 -22.30 0.49
C TYR A 194 38.20 -21.54 0.26
N LEU A 195 38.22 -20.27 0.62
CA LEU A 195 37.11 -19.32 0.38
C LEU A 195 37.36 -18.45 -0.84
N TYR A 196 38.63 -18.18 -1.13
CA TYR A 196 39.05 -17.33 -2.23
C TYR A 196 40.50 -17.64 -2.62
N TRP A 197 40.82 -17.47 -3.89
CA TRP A 197 42.20 -17.37 -4.42
C TRP A 197 42.22 -16.52 -5.67
N ASN A 198 43.38 -15.93 -6.01
CA ASN A 198 43.57 -15.12 -7.20
C ASN A 198 44.11 -15.93 -8.39
N ASN A 199 44.07 -15.34 -9.59
CA ASN A 199 44.53 -16.00 -10.81
C ASN A 199 45.98 -16.49 -10.70
N ALA A 200 46.88 -15.73 -10.07
CA ALA A 200 48.29 -16.14 -9.91
C ALA A 200 48.41 -17.45 -9.09
N PHE A 201 47.58 -17.67 -8.10
CA PHE A 201 47.51 -18.93 -7.33
C PHE A 201 46.94 -20.07 -8.20
N GLU A 202 45.86 -19.79 -8.94
CA GLU A 202 45.22 -20.75 -9.86
C GLU A 202 46.20 -21.24 -10.92
N ASP A 203 46.85 -20.32 -11.63
CA ASP A 203 47.85 -20.61 -12.67
C ASP A 203 49.02 -21.49 -12.15
N ARG A 204 49.42 -21.27 -10.89
CA ARG A 204 50.52 -22.01 -10.29
C ARG A 204 50.16 -23.38 -9.79
N THR A 205 48.96 -23.53 -9.22
CA THR A 205 48.55 -24.76 -8.51
C THR A 205 47.68 -25.68 -9.39
N GLY A 206 47.08 -25.15 -10.45
CA GLY A 206 46.09 -25.82 -11.27
C GLY A 206 44.74 -26.04 -10.56
N ILE A 207 44.54 -25.43 -9.39
CA ILE A 207 43.27 -25.52 -8.68
C ILE A 207 42.33 -24.50 -9.30
N THR A 208 41.29 -24.96 -9.98
CA THR A 208 40.23 -24.13 -10.57
C THR A 208 39.01 -24.09 -9.67
N ALA A 209 38.30 -22.97 -9.64
CA ALA A 209 36.99 -22.89 -8.98
C ALA A 209 35.95 -23.62 -9.87
N GLU A 210 35.62 -24.83 -9.53
CA GLU A 210 34.39 -25.46 -10.02
C GLU A 210 33.25 -24.97 -9.08
N PHE A 211 32.41 -24.06 -9.58
CA PHE A 211 31.17 -23.65 -8.90
C PHE A 211 29.97 -24.41 -9.47
#